data_ccc0a35b95fd3c66c484ecc7d2ee08cd
#
_entry.id   ccc0a35b95fd3c66c484ecc7d2ee08cd
#
_cell.length_a   1.000
_cell.length_b   1.000
_cell.length_c   1.000
_cell.angle_alpha   90.00
_cell.angle_beta   90.00
_cell.angle_gamma   90.00
#
_symmetry.space_group_name_H-M   'P 1'
#
loop_
_entity.id
_entity.type
_entity.pdbx_description
1 polymer ?
#
loop_
_entity_poly.entity_id
_entity_poly.type
_entity_poly.pdbx_seq_one_letter_code
_entity_poly.pdbx_strand_id
1 'polypeptide(L)'
;MMTDAKINAGINANERIDDLCRDNLRLIQNTDVFCFGMDAVLLSTFAKAGKNQKVLDMGTGNGVIPILMQAKNPGSMYTGLEIQDISYDIAVRNVELNSLSDKVNIVKGDIKEASHILGGASFNVVTSNPPYMNENHGIVNPESAKAIARHELLCSLEDVVREASKCLKVKGHMYMVHRPSRLVDIFTSMKNNHLEPKRIRLVYPHIDKPANMVLIEAVKGGRSQLIVEEPLIVYNSDGSYTEELLKMYN
;
A
#
# COMPACT_ATOMS: atom_id res chain seq x y z
N MET A 1 23.61 -13.15 7.23
CA MET A 1 23.29 -11.81 7.78
C MET A 1 24.35 -10.84 7.32
N MET A 2 23.99 -9.74 6.67
CA MET A 2 24.92 -8.64 6.41
C MET A 2 25.25 -7.98 7.74
N THR A 3 26.52 -7.64 7.96
CA THR A 3 26.96 -6.91 9.15
C THR A 3 26.48 -5.45 9.06
N ASP A 4 26.20 -4.79 10.20
CA ASP A 4 25.73 -3.40 10.26
C ASP A 4 26.65 -2.43 9.49
N ALA A 5 27.94 -2.70 9.40
CA ALA A 5 28.89 -1.93 8.61
C ALA A 5 28.66 -2.03 7.09
N LYS A 6 28.21 -3.19 6.57
CA LYS A 6 27.86 -3.36 5.15
C LYS A 6 26.51 -2.72 4.80
N ILE A 7 25.59 -2.68 5.77
CA ILE A 7 24.30 -2.02 5.64
C ILE A 7 24.51 -0.51 5.54
N ASN A 8 25.35 0.07 6.40
CA ASN A 8 25.64 1.50 6.42
C ASN A 8 26.43 1.99 5.19
N ALA A 9 27.18 1.13 4.50
CA ALA A 9 27.93 1.50 3.29
C ALA A 9 27.04 1.74 2.05
N GLY A 10 25.76 1.40 2.09
CA GLY A 10 24.81 1.59 0.98
C GLY A 10 23.72 2.65 1.24
N ILE A 11 23.85 3.47 2.29
CA ILE A 11 22.86 4.48 2.67
C ILE A 11 23.34 5.86 2.24
N ASN A 12 22.49 6.63 1.59
CA ASN A 12 22.73 8.03 1.22
C ASN A 12 22.52 8.98 2.40
N ALA A 13 23.01 10.22 2.29
CA ALA A 13 23.03 11.19 3.39
C ALA A 13 21.64 11.51 4.01
N ASN A 14 20.57 11.41 3.19
CA ASN A 14 19.18 11.70 3.61
C ASN A 14 18.37 10.42 3.87
N GLU A 15 19.05 9.28 4.07
CA GLU A 15 18.42 7.99 4.29
C GLU A 15 18.66 7.48 5.70
N ARG A 16 17.70 6.69 6.20
CA ARG A 16 17.82 5.94 7.45
C ARG A 16 17.29 4.53 7.27
N ILE A 17 17.68 3.63 8.13
CA ILE A 17 17.09 2.27 8.21
C ILE A 17 16.13 2.22 9.38
N ASP A 18 14.90 1.84 9.10
CA ASP A 18 13.88 1.57 10.11
C ASP A 18 13.67 0.04 10.23
N ASP A 19 13.48 -0.44 11.46
CA ASP A 19 13.06 -1.81 11.73
C ASP A 19 11.54 -1.88 11.59
N LEU A 20 11.05 -2.87 10.84
CA LEU A 20 9.62 -3.10 10.66
C LEU A 20 8.98 -3.86 11.83
N CYS A 21 9.76 -4.20 12.87
CA CYS A 21 9.35 -4.96 14.04
C CYS A 21 8.69 -6.31 13.69
N ARG A 22 9.04 -6.86 12.52
CA ARG A 22 8.52 -8.12 12.00
C ARG A 22 9.62 -8.90 11.28
N ASP A 23 9.84 -10.15 11.63
CA ASP A 23 10.73 -11.10 10.92
C ASP A 23 12.13 -10.54 10.64
N ASN A 24 12.64 -9.62 11.47
CA ASN A 24 13.88 -8.85 11.26
C ASN A 24 13.92 -8.05 9.94
N LEU A 25 12.77 -7.75 9.36
CA LEU A 25 12.67 -6.92 8.17
C LEU A 25 13.09 -5.49 8.46
N ARG A 26 13.88 -4.92 7.57
CA ARG A 26 14.39 -3.54 7.65
C ARG A 26 14.01 -2.77 6.40
N LEU A 27 13.88 -1.47 6.52
CA LEU A 27 13.47 -0.61 5.42
C LEU A 27 14.33 0.65 5.36
N ILE A 28 14.98 0.89 4.23
CA ILE A 28 15.60 2.16 3.91
C ILE A 28 14.49 3.18 3.64
N GLN A 29 14.53 4.30 4.31
CA GLN A 29 13.65 5.43 4.07
C GLN A 29 14.45 6.68 3.82
N ASN A 30 13.97 7.51 2.89
CA ASN A 30 14.56 8.81 2.58
C ASN A 30 13.62 9.90 3.08
N THR A 31 14.14 10.84 3.88
CA THR A 31 13.36 11.94 4.48
C THR A 31 12.90 12.99 3.47
N ASP A 32 13.50 13.02 2.27
CA ASP A 32 13.14 13.97 1.20
C ASP A 32 11.97 13.46 0.34
N VAL A 33 11.59 12.18 0.49
CA VAL A 33 10.45 11.58 -0.17
C VAL A 33 9.45 11.06 0.85
N PHE A 34 8.32 10.55 0.39
CA PHE A 34 7.28 10.00 1.26
C PHE A 34 7.81 8.80 2.05
N CYS A 35 7.81 8.91 3.38
CA CYS A 35 8.03 7.77 4.27
C CYS A 35 6.73 7.01 4.49
N PHE A 36 6.81 5.66 4.57
CA PHE A 36 5.61 4.87 4.84
C PHE A 36 5.01 5.18 6.21
N GLY A 37 3.71 5.07 6.30
CA GLY A 37 2.94 5.26 7.52
C GLY A 37 2.23 3.97 7.96
N MET A 38 1.42 4.09 8.99
CA MET A 38 0.57 3.03 9.51
C MET A 38 -0.37 2.46 8.43
N ASP A 39 -0.81 3.27 7.50
CA ASP A 39 -1.67 2.91 6.37
C ASP A 39 -1.12 1.74 5.54
N ALA A 40 0.18 1.73 5.25
CA ALA A 40 0.84 0.65 4.54
C ALA A 40 0.85 -0.66 5.35
N VAL A 41 1.08 -0.58 6.66
CA VAL A 41 1.04 -1.75 7.56
C VAL A 41 -0.38 -2.31 7.64
N LEU A 42 -1.38 -1.44 7.83
CA LEU A 42 -2.78 -1.82 7.88
C LEU A 42 -3.25 -2.46 6.56
N LEU A 43 -2.90 -1.85 5.42
CA LEU A 43 -3.24 -2.41 4.11
C LEU A 43 -2.59 -3.76 3.89
N SER A 44 -1.29 -3.92 4.20
CA SER A 44 -0.57 -5.19 4.06
C SER A 44 -1.16 -6.30 4.94
N THR A 45 -1.80 -5.94 6.06
CA THR A 45 -2.45 -6.88 6.98
C THR A 45 -3.88 -7.20 6.54
N PHE A 46 -4.61 -6.21 6.04
CA PHE A 46 -5.97 -6.37 5.54
C PHE A 46 -6.02 -7.15 4.21
N ALA A 47 -5.03 -6.93 3.33
CA ALA A 47 -4.91 -7.63 2.07
C ALA A 47 -4.56 -9.10 2.27
N LYS A 48 -5.22 -9.97 1.50
CA LYS A 48 -5.02 -11.42 1.55
C LYS A 48 -4.46 -11.92 0.22
N ALA A 49 -3.39 -12.67 0.27
CA ALA A 49 -2.88 -13.41 -0.87
C ALA A 49 -2.83 -14.90 -0.52
N GLY A 50 -3.36 -15.74 -1.40
CA GLY A 50 -3.27 -17.19 -1.27
C GLY A 50 -1.91 -17.71 -1.77
N LYS A 51 -1.60 -18.96 -1.46
CA LYS A 51 -0.39 -19.60 -1.94
C LYS A 51 -0.33 -19.62 -3.48
N ASN A 52 0.86 -19.38 -4.04
CA ASN A 52 1.13 -19.34 -5.49
C ASN A 52 0.37 -18.25 -6.25
N GLN A 53 -0.07 -17.21 -5.58
CA GLN A 53 -0.70 -16.06 -6.24
C GLN A 53 0.33 -15.03 -6.69
N LYS A 54 -0.03 -14.26 -7.72
CA LYS A 54 0.71 -13.08 -8.16
C LYS A 54 0.03 -11.84 -7.60
N VAL A 55 0.80 -11.03 -6.91
CA VAL A 55 0.36 -9.79 -6.24
C VAL A 55 1.06 -8.61 -6.92
N LEU A 56 0.30 -7.56 -7.24
CA LEU A 56 0.81 -6.28 -7.75
C LEU A 56 0.51 -5.20 -6.72
N ASP A 57 1.52 -4.41 -6.37
CA ASP A 57 1.37 -3.19 -5.59
C ASP A 57 1.57 -1.96 -6.49
N MET A 58 0.51 -1.17 -6.67
CA MET A 58 0.49 -0.01 -7.57
C MET A 58 0.87 1.27 -6.81
N GLY A 59 1.95 1.92 -7.24
CA GLY A 59 2.55 3.04 -6.54
C GLY A 59 3.25 2.55 -5.27
N THR A 60 4.18 1.59 -5.43
CA THR A 60 4.77 0.84 -4.31
C THR A 60 5.65 1.69 -3.39
N GLY A 61 6.03 2.92 -3.83
CA GLY A 61 6.92 3.78 -3.08
C GLY A 61 8.24 3.09 -2.77
N ASN A 62 8.57 2.96 -1.50
CA ASN A 62 9.77 2.28 -1.02
C ASN A 62 9.66 0.73 -0.95
N GLY A 63 8.58 0.15 -1.45
CA GLY A 63 8.39 -1.30 -1.50
C GLY A 63 7.89 -1.95 -0.21
N VAL A 64 7.43 -1.17 0.77
CA VAL A 64 7.03 -1.68 2.10
C VAL A 64 5.87 -2.68 2.04
N ILE A 65 4.83 -2.42 1.23
CA ILE A 65 3.64 -3.28 1.15
C ILE A 65 3.99 -4.68 0.62
N PRO A 66 4.65 -4.84 -0.55
CA PRO A 66 5.02 -6.17 -1.03
C PRO A 66 6.00 -6.90 -0.09
N ILE A 67 6.92 -6.19 0.59
CA ILE A 67 7.83 -6.78 1.57
C ILE A 67 7.05 -7.34 2.77
N LEU A 68 6.15 -6.55 3.38
CA LEU A 68 5.32 -6.98 4.49
C LEU A 68 4.36 -8.11 4.12
N MET A 69 3.76 -8.05 2.92
CA MET A 69 2.87 -9.11 2.44
C MET A 69 3.63 -10.40 2.15
N GLN A 70 4.87 -10.31 1.64
CA GLN A 70 5.71 -11.48 1.38
C GLN A 70 6.05 -12.23 2.69
N ALA A 71 6.37 -11.51 3.77
CA ALA A 71 6.62 -12.12 5.07
C ALA A 71 5.42 -12.94 5.57
N LYS A 72 4.20 -12.43 5.33
CA LYS A 72 2.97 -13.14 5.73
C LYS A 72 2.62 -14.33 4.82
N ASN A 73 2.94 -14.24 3.53
CA ASN A 73 2.56 -15.23 2.51
C ASN A 73 3.77 -15.56 1.61
N PRO A 74 4.79 -16.24 2.12
CA PRO A 74 6.06 -16.46 1.40
C PRO A 74 5.92 -17.34 0.15
N GLY A 75 4.77 -17.98 -0.04
CA GLY A 75 4.48 -18.79 -1.23
C GLY A 75 3.97 -18.02 -2.45
N SER A 76 3.82 -16.69 -2.38
CA SER A 76 3.35 -15.84 -3.47
C SER A 76 4.50 -15.08 -4.12
N MET A 77 4.24 -14.53 -5.32
CA MET A 77 5.17 -13.64 -6.05
C MET A 77 4.61 -12.22 -6.02
N TYR A 78 5.46 -11.26 -5.74
CA TYR A 78 5.08 -9.86 -5.58
C TYR A 78 5.75 -8.99 -6.63
N THR A 79 5.01 -8.01 -7.15
CA THR A 79 5.53 -6.99 -8.06
C THR A 79 5.14 -5.63 -7.50
N GLY A 80 6.09 -4.73 -7.32
CA GLY A 80 5.86 -3.31 -7.04
C GLY A 80 6.03 -2.51 -8.31
N LEU A 81 5.08 -1.61 -8.63
CA LEU A 81 5.17 -0.66 -9.75
C LEU A 81 5.39 0.74 -9.20
N GLU A 82 6.46 1.43 -9.62
CA GLU A 82 6.79 2.77 -9.15
C GLU A 82 7.32 3.63 -10.29
N ILE A 83 6.84 4.88 -10.38
CA ILE A 83 7.22 5.82 -11.43
C ILE A 83 8.41 6.71 -11.05
N GLN A 84 8.56 7.02 -9.76
CA GLN A 84 9.58 7.94 -9.27
C GLN A 84 10.94 7.26 -9.17
N ASP A 85 11.99 7.86 -9.77
CA ASP A 85 13.34 7.31 -9.78
C ASP A 85 13.89 7.02 -8.38
N ILE A 86 13.74 7.96 -7.45
CA ILE A 86 14.26 7.84 -6.08
C ILE A 86 13.53 6.73 -5.32
N SER A 87 12.21 6.69 -5.37
CA SER A 87 11.40 5.67 -4.69
C SER A 87 11.64 4.28 -5.27
N TYR A 88 11.76 4.18 -6.60
CA TYR A 88 12.10 2.94 -7.29
C TYR A 88 13.47 2.39 -6.84
N ASP A 89 14.52 3.23 -6.82
CA ASP A 89 15.85 2.83 -6.36
C ASP A 89 15.82 2.34 -4.90
N ILE A 90 15.15 3.07 -4.02
CA ILE A 90 14.98 2.68 -2.62
C ILE A 90 14.23 1.35 -2.50
N ALA A 91 13.17 1.15 -3.28
CA ALA A 91 12.40 -0.10 -3.25
C ALA A 91 13.26 -1.31 -3.68
N VAL A 92 14.07 -1.17 -4.73
CA VAL A 92 14.99 -2.22 -5.18
C VAL A 92 15.98 -2.57 -4.06
N ARG A 93 16.63 -1.55 -3.47
CA ARG A 93 17.57 -1.75 -2.35
C ARG A 93 16.90 -2.36 -1.10
N ASN A 94 15.64 -2.03 -0.85
CA ASN A 94 14.87 -2.63 0.25
C ASN A 94 14.58 -4.10 0.02
N VAL A 95 14.28 -4.51 -1.19
CA VAL A 95 14.12 -5.91 -1.56
C VAL A 95 15.44 -6.68 -1.37
N GLU A 96 16.57 -6.11 -1.81
CA GLU A 96 17.89 -6.69 -1.64
C GLU A 96 18.31 -6.76 -0.17
N LEU A 97 18.09 -5.68 0.61
CA LEU A 97 18.38 -5.61 2.05
C LEU A 97 17.74 -6.75 2.84
N ASN A 98 16.53 -7.14 2.44
CA ASN A 98 15.76 -8.22 3.06
C ASN A 98 15.95 -9.58 2.39
N SER A 99 16.85 -9.70 1.39
CA SER A 99 17.10 -10.94 0.65
C SER A 99 15.85 -11.51 -0.02
N LEU A 100 14.99 -10.66 -0.59
CA LEU A 100 13.70 -11.02 -1.17
C LEU A 100 13.67 -10.96 -2.71
N SER A 101 14.81 -10.81 -3.40
CA SER A 101 14.89 -10.60 -4.84
C SER A 101 14.35 -11.78 -5.67
N ASP A 102 14.21 -12.96 -5.10
CA ASP A 102 13.58 -14.13 -5.73
C ASP A 102 12.05 -14.13 -5.61
N LYS A 103 11.46 -13.27 -4.79
CA LYS A 103 10.02 -13.21 -4.47
C LYS A 103 9.37 -11.87 -4.76
N VAL A 104 10.13 -10.79 -4.67
CA VAL A 104 9.64 -9.42 -4.85
C VAL A 104 10.42 -8.78 -6.01
N ASN A 105 9.72 -8.38 -7.06
CA ASN A 105 10.28 -7.67 -8.20
C ASN A 105 9.75 -6.23 -8.21
N ILE A 106 10.63 -5.26 -8.37
CA ILE A 106 10.25 -3.86 -8.54
C ILE A 106 10.39 -3.47 -10.01
N VAL A 107 9.32 -2.90 -10.55
CA VAL A 107 9.26 -2.46 -11.95
C VAL A 107 9.06 -0.95 -11.98
N LYS A 108 9.87 -0.28 -12.78
CA LYS A 108 9.70 1.15 -13.01
C LYS A 108 8.65 1.38 -14.08
N GLY A 109 7.62 2.18 -13.77
CA GLY A 109 6.58 2.48 -14.75
C GLY A 109 5.44 3.33 -14.20
N ASP A 110 4.64 3.88 -15.11
CA ASP A 110 3.44 4.65 -14.78
C ASP A 110 2.25 3.70 -14.54
N ILE A 111 1.50 3.95 -13.47
CA ILE A 111 0.26 3.21 -13.16
C ILE A 111 -0.71 3.24 -14.34
N LYS A 112 -0.80 4.35 -15.08
CA LYS A 112 -1.68 4.50 -16.25
C LYS A 112 -1.37 3.51 -17.38
N GLU A 113 -0.17 2.96 -17.40
CA GLU A 113 0.31 1.97 -18.37
C GLU A 113 0.50 0.56 -17.74
N ALA A 114 0.04 0.36 -16.51
CA ALA A 114 0.32 -0.86 -15.73
C ALA A 114 -0.08 -2.14 -16.49
N SER A 115 -1.26 -2.15 -17.10
CA SER A 115 -1.74 -3.32 -17.85
C SER A 115 -0.95 -3.58 -19.13
N HIS A 116 -0.35 -2.57 -19.72
CA HIS A 116 0.54 -2.71 -20.89
C HIS A 116 1.93 -3.21 -20.45
N ILE A 117 2.49 -2.65 -19.38
CA ILE A 117 3.83 -2.98 -18.87
C ILE A 117 3.87 -4.40 -18.28
N LEU A 118 2.85 -4.75 -17.48
CA LEU A 118 2.85 -5.97 -16.67
C LEU A 118 1.92 -7.08 -17.19
N GLY A 119 1.17 -6.78 -18.23
CA GLY A 119 0.20 -7.68 -18.84
C GLY A 119 -1.18 -7.65 -18.20
N GLY A 120 -2.22 -7.58 -19.02
CA GLY A 120 -3.62 -7.67 -18.59
C GLY A 120 -3.96 -9.05 -18.01
N ALA A 121 -4.89 -9.08 -17.04
CA ALA A 121 -5.37 -10.31 -16.39
C ALA A 121 -4.24 -11.23 -15.86
N SER A 122 -3.14 -10.63 -15.38
CA SER A 122 -1.94 -11.35 -14.92
C SER A 122 -1.90 -11.60 -13.42
N PHE A 123 -2.59 -10.77 -12.63
CA PHE A 123 -2.50 -10.77 -11.16
C PHE A 123 -3.77 -11.31 -10.50
N ASN A 124 -3.57 -11.96 -9.35
CA ASN A 124 -4.65 -12.45 -8.50
C ASN A 124 -5.07 -11.38 -7.49
N VAL A 125 -4.11 -10.57 -7.07
CA VAL A 125 -4.30 -9.51 -6.07
C VAL A 125 -3.63 -8.23 -6.58
N VAL A 126 -4.29 -7.10 -6.38
CA VAL A 126 -3.73 -5.75 -6.55
C VAL A 126 -3.90 -5.00 -5.24
N THR A 127 -2.84 -4.36 -4.77
CA THR A 127 -2.87 -3.41 -3.65
C THR A 127 -2.56 -2.01 -4.15
N SER A 128 -3.09 -1.00 -3.50
CA SER A 128 -2.69 0.40 -3.71
C SER A 128 -2.93 1.23 -2.45
N ASN A 129 -1.93 1.99 -2.08
CA ASN A 129 -1.99 3.07 -1.10
C ASN A 129 -1.71 4.39 -1.84
N PRO A 130 -2.68 4.90 -2.61
CA PRO A 130 -2.45 6.09 -3.42
C PRO A 130 -2.26 7.32 -2.52
N PRO A 131 -1.46 8.31 -2.94
CA PRO A 131 -1.34 9.56 -2.21
C PRO A 131 -2.71 10.24 -2.13
N TYR A 132 -3.08 10.71 -0.93
CA TYR A 132 -4.34 11.41 -0.70
C TYR A 132 -4.09 12.69 0.10
N MET A 133 -4.77 13.78 -0.27
CA MET A 133 -4.67 15.03 0.48
C MET A 133 -5.28 14.89 1.87
N ASN A 134 -4.55 15.34 2.87
CA ASN A 134 -5.08 15.48 4.24
C ASN A 134 -5.93 16.74 4.32
N GLU A 135 -7.24 16.62 4.19
CA GLU A 135 -8.17 17.75 4.29
C GLU A 135 -8.15 18.43 5.67
N ASN A 136 -7.59 17.77 6.70
CA ASN A 136 -7.68 18.23 8.10
C ASN A 136 -6.35 18.61 8.78
N HIS A 137 -5.24 18.64 8.08
CA HIS A 137 -4.02 19.21 8.65
C HIS A 137 -3.79 20.59 8.05
N GLY A 138 -4.09 21.61 8.86
CA GLY A 138 -3.66 22.97 8.60
C GLY A 138 -2.18 22.95 8.19
N ILE A 139 -1.87 23.75 7.18
CA ILE A 139 -0.60 24.02 6.51
C ILE A 139 0.63 23.42 7.23
N VAL A 140 0.86 22.12 7.03
CA VAL A 140 2.08 21.44 7.49
C VAL A 140 3.02 21.30 6.30
N ASN A 141 3.66 22.32 5.87
CA ASN A 141 4.60 22.40 4.77
C ASN A 141 3.97 22.52 3.36
N PRO A 142 4.01 23.74 2.76
CA PRO A 142 3.52 23.99 1.40
C PRO A 142 4.16 23.09 0.31
N GLU A 143 5.37 22.58 0.54
CA GLU A 143 6.07 21.72 -0.41
C GLU A 143 5.51 20.30 -0.44
N SER A 144 5.13 19.75 0.71
CA SER A 144 4.50 18.42 0.75
C SER A 144 3.08 18.45 0.15
N ALA A 145 2.31 19.49 0.38
CA ALA A 145 1.01 19.68 -0.24
C ALA A 145 1.11 19.80 -1.77
N LYS A 146 2.13 20.51 -2.28
CA LYS A 146 2.41 20.60 -3.72
C LYS A 146 2.89 19.28 -4.32
N ALA A 147 3.66 18.50 -3.58
CA ALA A 147 4.09 17.17 -4.02
C ALA A 147 2.89 16.23 -4.13
N ILE A 148 2.02 16.16 -3.12
CA ILE A 148 0.79 15.35 -3.14
C ILE A 148 -0.13 15.79 -4.28
N ALA A 149 -0.36 17.11 -4.44
CA ALA A 149 -1.18 17.66 -5.54
C ALA A 149 -0.60 17.31 -6.92
N ARG A 150 0.72 17.31 -7.09
CA ARG A 150 1.37 16.86 -8.33
C ARG A 150 1.15 15.37 -8.57
N HIS A 151 1.13 14.54 -7.52
CA HIS A 151 0.87 13.10 -7.64
C HIS A 151 -0.58 12.81 -8.03
N GLU A 152 -1.57 13.50 -7.44
CA GLU A 152 -2.98 13.38 -7.87
C GLU A 152 -3.20 13.91 -9.29
N LEU A 153 -2.43 14.92 -9.74
CA LEU A 153 -2.44 15.40 -11.12
C LEU A 153 -1.80 14.38 -12.09
N LEU A 154 -0.84 13.59 -11.63
CA LEU A 154 -0.16 12.60 -12.45
C LEU A 154 -0.93 11.28 -12.56
N CYS A 155 -1.69 10.87 -11.53
CA CYS A 155 -2.45 9.63 -11.51
C CYS A 155 -3.72 9.82 -10.66
N SER A 156 -4.88 9.81 -11.31
CA SER A 156 -6.18 9.94 -10.64
C SER A 156 -6.62 8.62 -9.98
N LEU A 157 -7.58 8.71 -9.03
CA LEU A 157 -8.25 7.54 -8.47
C LEU A 157 -8.82 6.64 -9.57
N GLU A 158 -9.41 7.23 -10.61
CA GLU A 158 -9.99 6.49 -11.75
C GLU A 158 -8.91 5.73 -12.52
N ASP A 159 -7.72 6.31 -12.71
CA ASP A 159 -6.60 5.63 -13.37
C ASP A 159 -6.15 4.41 -12.57
N VAL A 160 -5.99 4.54 -11.25
CA VAL A 160 -5.60 3.43 -10.36
C VAL A 160 -6.63 2.30 -10.43
N VAL A 161 -7.92 2.61 -10.27
CA VAL A 161 -8.99 1.60 -10.26
C VAL A 161 -9.15 0.92 -11.62
N ARG A 162 -9.09 1.69 -12.71
CA ARG A 162 -9.17 1.19 -14.08
C ARG A 162 -8.03 0.22 -14.39
N GLU A 163 -6.79 0.63 -14.13
CA GLU A 163 -5.62 -0.21 -14.41
C GLU A 163 -5.55 -1.42 -13.46
N ALA A 164 -5.93 -1.28 -12.19
CA ALA A 164 -6.07 -2.41 -11.28
C ALA A 164 -7.05 -3.46 -11.84
N SER A 165 -8.20 -3.00 -12.33
CA SER A 165 -9.17 -3.90 -12.96
C SER A 165 -8.58 -4.61 -14.18
N LYS A 166 -7.87 -3.89 -15.05
CA LYS A 166 -7.25 -4.53 -16.24
C LYS A 166 -6.18 -5.55 -15.86
N CYS A 167 -5.35 -5.26 -14.87
CA CYS A 167 -4.29 -6.15 -14.40
C CYS A 167 -4.82 -7.40 -13.69
N LEU A 168 -5.98 -7.30 -13.03
CA LEU A 168 -6.60 -8.40 -12.29
C LEU A 168 -7.17 -9.47 -13.20
N LYS A 169 -7.00 -10.72 -12.80
CA LYS A 169 -7.77 -11.87 -13.29
C LYS A 169 -9.23 -11.74 -12.87
N VAL A 170 -10.13 -12.43 -13.58
CA VAL A 170 -11.52 -12.61 -13.12
C VAL A 170 -11.52 -13.25 -11.73
N LYS A 171 -12.31 -12.73 -10.81
CA LYS A 171 -12.31 -13.08 -9.38
C LYS A 171 -11.04 -12.68 -8.61
N GLY A 172 -10.15 -11.92 -9.21
CA GLY A 172 -9.04 -11.29 -8.51
C GLY A 172 -9.52 -10.18 -7.58
N HIS A 173 -8.71 -9.87 -6.58
CA HIS A 173 -9.04 -8.96 -5.49
C HIS A 173 -8.20 -7.68 -5.58
N MET A 174 -8.86 -6.54 -5.45
CA MET A 174 -8.20 -5.25 -5.22
C MET A 174 -8.35 -4.86 -3.75
N TYR A 175 -7.25 -4.45 -3.14
CA TYR A 175 -7.22 -3.87 -1.80
C TYR A 175 -6.69 -2.43 -1.87
N MET A 176 -7.35 -1.54 -1.15
CA MET A 176 -6.98 -0.13 -1.12
C MET A 176 -7.14 0.42 0.30
N VAL A 177 -6.25 1.29 0.72
CA VAL A 177 -6.45 2.18 1.87
C VAL A 177 -6.70 3.60 1.36
N HIS A 178 -7.66 4.29 1.96
CA HIS A 178 -7.97 5.67 1.57
C HIS A 178 -8.68 6.45 2.69
N ARG A 179 -9.04 7.69 2.42
CA ARG A 179 -9.86 8.50 3.33
C ARG A 179 -11.34 8.14 3.22
N PRO A 180 -12.09 8.05 4.35
CA PRO A 180 -13.53 7.77 4.34
C PRO A 180 -14.35 8.78 3.54
N SER A 181 -13.93 10.05 3.48
CA SER A 181 -14.58 11.11 2.71
C SER A 181 -14.67 10.81 1.20
N ARG A 182 -13.78 9.93 0.69
CA ARG A 182 -13.73 9.55 -0.73
C ARG A 182 -14.47 8.24 -1.04
N LEU A 183 -15.17 7.63 -0.06
CA LEU A 183 -15.83 6.33 -0.26
C LEU A 183 -16.81 6.30 -1.42
N VAL A 184 -17.60 7.38 -1.60
CA VAL A 184 -18.58 7.45 -2.70
C VAL A 184 -17.87 7.44 -4.05
N ASP A 185 -16.82 8.25 -4.22
CA ASP A 185 -16.03 8.32 -5.45
C ASP A 185 -15.36 6.97 -5.74
N ILE A 186 -14.76 6.36 -4.69
CA ILE A 186 -14.06 5.07 -4.81
C ILE A 186 -15.04 3.98 -5.26
N PHE A 187 -16.20 3.86 -4.62
CA PHE A 187 -17.18 2.85 -4.98
C PHE A 187 -17.76 3.08 -6.38
N THR A 188 -17.99 4.34 -6.76
CA THR A 188 -18.44 4.69 -8.11
C THR A 188 -17.39 4.27 -9.15
N SER A 189 -16.13 4.64 -8.94
CA SER A 189 -15.04 4.24 -9.83
C SER A 189 -14.87 2.71 -9.88
N MET A 190 -14.90 2.02 -8.73
CA MET A 190 -14.81 0.55 -8.69
C MET A 190 -15.94 -0.11 -9.48
N LYS A 191 -17.19 0.32 -9.29
CA LYS A 191 -18.36 -0.23 -10.01
C LYS A 191 -18.24 -0.01 -11.51
N ASN A 192 -17.85 1.18 -11.94
CA ASN A 192 -17.66 1.52 -13.36
C ASN A 192 -16.57 0.66 -14.02
N ASN A 193 -15.60 0.20 -13.25
CA ASN A 193 -14.49 -0.63 -13.71
C ASN A 193 -14.66 -2.13 -13.36
N HIS A 194 -15.89 -2.61 -13.16
CA HIS A 194 -16.21 -4.03 -12.88
C HIS A 194 -15.55 -4.60 -11.63
N LEU A 195 -15.19 -3.75 -10.67
CA LEU A 195 -14.72 -4.11 -9.34
C LEU A 195 -15.88 -3.95 -8.35
N GLU A 196 -16.34 -5.05 -7.79
CA GLU A 196 -17.44 -5.04 -6.81
C GLU A 196 -16.89 -4.90 -5.40
N PRO A 197 -17.18 -3.80 -4.65
CA PRO A 197 -16.80 -3.68 -3.25
C PRO A 197 -17.38 -4.82 -2.43
N LYS A 198 -16.52 -5.49 -1.64
CA LYS A 198 -16.90 -6.71 -0.90
C LYS A 198 -16.77 -6.55 0.61
N ARG A 199 -15.79 -5.79 1.04
CA ARG A 199 -15.48 -5.64 2.44
C ARG A 199 -14.85 -4.27 2.68
N ILE A 200 -15.28 -3.63 3.75
CA ILE A 200 -14.62 -2.42 4.25
C ILE A 200 -14.37 -2.54 5.75
N ARG A 201 -13.32 -1.87 6.18
CA ARG A 201 -13.02 -1.66 7.59
C ARG A 201 -12.65 -0.21 7.83
N LEU A 202 -13.40 0.46 8.68
CA LEU A 202 -13.10 1.83 9.09
C LEU A 202 -12.04 1.82 10.19
N VAL A 203 -11.09 2.74 10.11
CA VAL A 203 -10.00 2.91 11.09
C VAL A 203 -10.19 4.24 11.81
N TYR A 204 -10.25 4.18 13.11
CA TYR A 204 -10.47 5.30 14.00
C TYR A 204 -9.20 5.57 14.81
N PRO A 205 -8.72 6.82 14.90
CA PRO A 205 -7.58 7.14 15.78
C PRO A 205 -7.94 6.86 17.25
N HIS A 206 -9.13 7.27 17.69
CA HIS A 206 -9.70 6.99 19.01
C HIS A 206 -11.18 6.65 18.85
N ILE A 207 -11.75 5.97 19.84
CA ILE A 207 -13.16 5.54 19.81
C ILE A 207 -14.16 6.70 19.69
N ASP A 208 -13.81 7.86 20.20
CA ASP A 208 -14.61 9.10 20.24
C ASP A 208 -14.32 10.06 19.07
N LYS A 209 -13.44 9.70 18.16
CA LYS A 209 -13.06 10.50 16.98
C LYS A 209 -13.64 9.91 15.71
N PRO A 210 -13.89 10.69 14.66
CA PRO A 210 -14.29 10.15 13.37
C PRO A 210 -13.19 9.27 12.75
N ALA A 211 -13.60 8.31 11.93
CA ALA A 211 -12.69 7.48 11.15
C ALA A 211 -11.82 8.36 10.24
N ASN A 212 -10.53 8.11 10.20
CA ASN A 212 -9.56 8.84 9.38
C ASN A 212 -9.00 8.02 8.23
N MET A 213 -9.19 6.69 8.23
CA MET A 213 -8.85 5.80 7.12
C MET A 213 -9.96 4.77 6.92
N VAL A 214 -10.00 4.22 5.70
CA VAL A 214 -10.83 3.07 5.35
C VAL A 214 -10.00 2.08 4.55
N LEU A 215 -10.08 0.82 4.93
CA LEU A 215 -9.53 -0.32 4.20
C LEU A 215 -10.66 -0.89 3.35
N ILE A 216 -10.40 -1.13 2.06
CA ILE A 216 -11.42 -1.54 1.09
C ILE A 216 -10.93 -2.78 0.36
N GLU A 217 -11.81 -3.76 0.20
CA GLU A 217 -11.63 -4.91 -0.68
C GLU A 217 -12.70 -4.91 -1.76
N ALA A 218 -12.30 -5.06 -3.01
CA ALA A 218 -13.19 -5.25 -4.14
C ALA A 218 -12.77 -6.46 -4.98
N VAL A 219 -13.74 -7.08 -5.66
CA VAL A 219 -13.51 -8.31 -6.46
C VAL A 219 -13.92 -8.06 -7.91
N LYS A 220 -13.03 -8.36 -8.85
CA LYS A 220 -13.33 -8.26 -10.29
C LYS A 220 -14.42 -9.25 -10.71
N GLY A 221 -15.52 -8.70 -11.25
CA GLY A 221 -16.70 -9.49 -11.62
C GLY A 221 -17.37 -10.17 -10.41
N GLY A 222 -17.26 -9.57 -9.22
CA GLY A 222 -17.96 -10.00 -8.00
C GLY A 222 -19.48 -9.80 -8.11
N ARG A 223 -20.25 -10.55 -7.29
CA ARG A 223 -21.69 -10.29 -7.10
C ARG A 223 -21.85 -9.23 -6.01
N SER A 224 -22.94 -8.47 -6.04
CA SER A 224 -23.24 -7.46 -5.01
C SER A 224 -23.32 -8.13 -3.63
N GLN A 225 -22.73 -7.50 -2.68
CA GLN A 225 -22.80 -7.75 -1.23
C GLN A 225 -21.58 -7.09 -0.57
N LEU A 226 -21.79 -6.09 0.25
CA LEU A 226 -20.74 -5.41 1.01
C LEU A 226 -20.82 -5.85 2.48
N ILE A 227 -19.68 -6.21 3.05
CA ILE A 227 -19.52 -6.47 4.49
C ILE A 227 -18.80 -5.25 5.09
N VAL A 228 -19.38 -4.68 6.13
CA VAL A 228 -18.73 -3.67 6.97
C VAL A 228 -18.21 -4.40 8.21
N GLU A 229 -16.89 -4.48 8.34
CA GLU A 229 -16.25 -5.12 9.49
C GLU A 229 -16.30 -4.22 10.73
N GLU A 230 -16.09 -4.82 11.90
CA GLU A 230 -15.91 -4.07 13.13
C GLU A 230 -14.79 -3.03 12.97
N PRO A 231 -14.96 -1.81 13.52
CA PRO A 231 -13.98 -0.76 13.36
C PRO A 231 -12.64 -1.14 14.01
N LEU A 232 -11.54 -0.69 13.42
CA LEU A 232 -10.24 -0.74 14.06
C LEU A 232 -10.00 0.55 14.83
N ILE A 233 -9.75 0.44 16.12
CA ILE A 233 -9.35 1.57 16.96
C ILE A 233 -7.83 1.55 17.12
N VAL A 234 -7.16 2.65 16.81
CA VAL A 234 -5.70 2.75 16.83
C VAL A 234 -5.16 2.94 18.25
N TYR A 235 -5.71 3.91 18.99
CA TYR A 235 -5.22 4.28 20.30
C TYR A 235 -6.24 4.02 21.40
N ASN A 236 -5.75 3.55 22.53
CA ASN A 236 -6.46 3.53 23.80
C ASN A 236 -6.64 4.96 24.35
N SER A 237 -7.43 5.11 25.40
CA SER A 237 -7.66 6.41 26.06
C SER A 237 -6.40 7.03 26.69
N ASP A 238 -5.41 6.21 27.01
CA ASP A 238 -4.10 6.63 27.54
C ASP A 238 -3.07 6.99 26.45
N GLY A 239 -3.45 6.90 25.16
CA GLY A 239 -2.58 7.17 24.02
C GLY A 239 -1.69 6.00 23.59
N SER A 240 -1.73 4.86 24.26
CA SER A 240 -1.06 3.64 23.83
C SER A 240 -1.77 2.99 22.64
N TYR A 241 -1.07 2.18 21.86
CA TYR A 241 -1.69 1.39 20.79
C TYR A 241 -2.60 0.30 21.37
N THR A 242 -3.72 0.03 20.68
CA THR A 242 -4.61 -1.07 21.05
C THR A 242 -3.92 -2.43 20.81
N GLU A 243 -4.34 -3.44 21.58
CA GLU A 243 -3.83 -4.80 21.42
C GLU A 243 -4.07 -5.35 20.01
N GLU A 244 -5.20 -5.00 19.41
CA GLU A 244 -5.53 -5.41 18.04
C GLU A 244 -4.54 -4.81 17.03
N LEU A 245 -4.23 -3.52 17.15
CA LEU A 245 -3.24 -2.88 16.29
C LEU A 245 -1.85 -3.52 16.47
N LEU A 246 -1.42 -3.75 17.70
CA LEU A 246 -0.11 -4.38 17.98
C LEU A 246 0.01 -5.77 17.36
N LYS A 247 -1.08 -6.56 17.32
CA LYS A 247 -1.12 -7.86 16.62
C LYS A 247 -0.96 -7.73 15.10
N MET A 248 -1.23 -6.57 14.51
CA MET A 248 -1.03 -6.33 13.07
C MET A 248 0.43 -6.02 12.73
N TYR A 249 1.21 -5.56 13.70
CA TYR A 249 2.65 -5.34 13.56
C TYR A 249 3.49 -6.60 13.83
N ASN A 250 2.93 -7.58 14.56
CA ASN A 250 3.53 -8.89 14.85
C ASN A 250 2.96 -9.94 13.88
#